data_748ccea0147d285478a5761bf175117d
#
_entry.id   748ccea0147d285478a5761bf175117d
#
_cell.length_a   1.000
_cell.length_b   1.000
_cell.length_c   1.000
_cell.angle_alpha   90.00
_cell.angle_beta   90.00
_cell.angle_gamma   90.00
#
_symmetry.space_group_name_H-M   'P 1'
#
loop_
_entity.id
_entity.type
_entity.pdbx_description
1 polymer ?
#
loop_
_entity_poly.entity_id
_entity_poly.type
_entity_poly.pdbx_seq_one_letter_code
_entity_poly.pdbx_strand_id
1 'polypeptide(L)'
;ESLSPDSSAYVIDMSSLFITDVPEFSPFRSENIMDVLMKRKALKGSLASSKSTILGMKCFPLNINIKTLMSYTVDGGPFTVTMTRNIILLPEEIMRPRYGDSRIGYFDESKRFYTEKKDGLQELTYINRWDLQPKPEDLERYKQGELVEPQKPIVYYVDTAIPDKWRDYIKKGIEDWQVAFEEIGFKNAIVAKDYPKDDPNFDPDDIRYSCYRMITTPIQNSMGPSCADPRSGEIIQGDVLFYSNIIKLLHNWRFVQTATVDPKVRKAVFDDETMGSSLRYVAAHEIGHTLGLMHNFGASYSYPVDSLRSATFTQKYGTTPSIMDYTRYNYVAQPEDKGVALTPPLLGVYDKFAIKWGYKPIFDAASPEDEKATLNKWIKEKENDPMYKYGPQPFINEVDPSCKSEDLGDNAVKAGRYGLKNLKLIMKNLPEWTYEDDHQYERLTESYQEVIMQMQRYLLHAMVSIGGIYFDEPRRDSEKPVIRFVPKAEQKEALKFIMETMMELPEWVLDKKVIEYTGPTYSPSTLQSIIMNRLFF
;
A
#
# COMPACT_ATOMS: atom_id res chain seq x y z
N GLU A 1 -2.94 43.42 -13.81
CA GLU A 1 -3.59 42.70 -14.92
C GLU A 1 -3.33 43.46 -16.23
N SER A 2 -2.94 42.75 -17.26
CA SER A 2 -2.77 43.28 -18.61
C SER A 2 -3.31 42.29 -19.63
N LEU A 3 -3.57 42.74 -20.86
CA LEU A 3 -3.90 41.85 -21.96
C LEU A 3 -2.62 41.31 -22.61
N SER A 4 -2.67 40.12 -23.18
CA SER A 4 -1.64 39.60 -24.09
C SER A 4 -1.49 40.53 -25.29
N PRO A 5 -0.35 40.56 -26.00
CA PRO A 5 -0.13 41.44 -27.16
C PRO A 5 -1.21 41.28 -28.26
N ASP A 6 -1.76 40.10 -28.41
CA ASP A 6 -2.85 39.77 -29.36
C ASP A 6 -4.26 39.94 -28.77
N SER A 7 -4.36 40.42 -27.52
CA SER A 7 -5.61 40.61 -26.77
C SER A 7 -6.46 39.32 -26.60
N SER A 8 -5.89 38.16 -26.77
CA SER A 8 -6.59 36.87 -26.64
C SER A 8 -6.63 36.35 -25.22
N ALA A 9 -5.77 36.86 -24.31
CA ALA A 9 -5.63 36.36 -22.94
C ALA A 9 -5.32 37.52 -21.96
N TYR A 10 -5.63 37.29 -20.68
CA TYR A 10 -5.20 38.15 -19.59
C TYR A 10 -3.85 37.68 -19.04
N VAL A 11 -2.95 38.61 -18.78
CA VAL A 11 -1.69 38.36 -18.07
C VAL A 11 -1.88 38.77 -16.61
N ILE A 12 -1.72 37.84 -15.69
CA ILE A 12 -1.88 38.06 -14.26
C ILE A 12 -0.61 37.68 -13.51
N ASP A 13 -0.25 38.46 -12.51
CA ASP A 13 0.86 38.09 -11.60
C ASP A 13 0.33 37.22 -10.47
N MET A 14 0.75 35.94 -10.49
CA MET A 14 0.42 34.93 -9.48
C MET A 14 1.55 34.72 -8.44
N SER A 15 2.62 35.51 -8.50
CA SER A 15 3.82 35.28 -7.65
C SER A 15 3.48 35.30 -6.17
N SER A 16 2.60 36.18 -5.72
CA SER A 16 2.17 36.29 -4.33
C SER A 16 1.47 34.99 -3.83
N LEU A 17 0.71 34.29 -4.68
CA LEU A 17 0.04 33.06 -4.32
C LEU A 17 1.05 31.95 -3.97
N PHE A 18 2.19 31.91 -4.67
CA PHE A 18 3.18 30.85 -4.50
C PHE A 18 4.27 31.17 -3.47
N ILE A 19 4.32 32.41 -2.97
CA ILE A 19 5.25 32.87 -1.91
C ILE A 19 4.48 33.19 -0.62
N THR A 20 3.33 32.61 -0.40
CA THR A 20 2.52 32.77 0.82
C THR A 20 2.41 31.43 1.56
N ASP A 21 2.08 31.53 2.85
CA ASP A 21 1.83 30.37 3.71
C ASP A 21 0.32 30.19 3.92
N VAL A 22 -0.36 29.78 2.85
CA VAL A 22 -1.75 29.32 2.94
C VAL A 22 -1.78 27.86 3.33
N PRO A 23 -2.76 27.40 4.12
CA PRO A 23 -2.80 26.02 4.63
C PRO A 23 -2.64 24.95 3.55
N GLU A 24 -3.25 25.18 2.39
CA GLU A 24 -3.25 24.24 1.25
C GLU A 24 -1.86 24.11 0.60
N PHE A 25 -1.00 25.11 0.76
CA PHE A 25 0.35 25.17 0.19
C PHE A 25 1.46 25.10 1.23
N SER A 26 1.10 24.98 2.51
CA SER A 26 2.08 24.90 3.58
C SER A 26 2.82 23.55 3.60
N PRO A 27 4.15 23.51 3.84
CA PRO A 27 4.86 22.29 4.11
C PRO A 27 4.52 21.67 5.47
N PHE A 28 3.82 22.43 6.33
CA PHE A 28 3.41 22.01 7.66
C PHE A 28 1.97 21.54 7.64
N ARG A 29 1.75 20.28 8.01
CA ARG A 29 0.39 19.76 8.15
C ARG A 29 -0.28 20.35 9.40
N SER A 30 -1.59 20.53 9.33
CA SER A 30 -2.39 20.86 10.50
C SER A 30 -2.38 19.73 11.53
N GLU A 31 -2.41 20.06 12.82
CA GLU A 31 -2.63 19.10 13.88
C GLU A 31 -4.00 18.44 13.69
N ASN A 32 -4.03 17.12 13.71
CA ASN A 32 -5.27 16.35 13.69
C ASN A 32 -5.56 15.75 15.07
N ILE A 33 -6.74 15.18 15.25
CA ILE A 33 -7.18 14.56 16.51
C ILE A 33 -6.20 13.48 16.97
N MET A 34 -5.59 12.75 16.05
CA MET A 34 -4.59 11.72 16.35
C MET A 34 -3.29 12.29 16.92
N ASP A 35 -2.82 13.42 16.38
CA ASP A 35 -1.63 14.08 16.93
C ASP A 35 -1.89 14.51 18.36
N VAL A 36 -3.09 15.03 18.64
CA VAL A 36 -3.49 15.42 20.00
C VAL A 36 -3.55 14.20 20.93
N LEU A 37 -4.19 13.11 20.50
CA LEU A 37 -4.30 11.88 21.28
C LEU A 37 -2.95 11.22 21.54
N MET A 38 -2.05 11.23 20.55
CA MET A 38 -0.69 10.67 20.67
C MET A 38 0.33 11.66 21.27
N LYS A 39 -0.12 12.84 21.69
CA LYS A 39 0.75 13.92 22.18
C LYS A 39 1.89 14.29 21.21
N ARG A 40 1.64 14.13 19.91
CA ARG A 40 2.55 14.55 18.85
C ARG A 40 2.28 16.00 18.52
N LYS A 41 3.29 16.84 18.68
CA LYS A 41 3.22 18.25 18.31
C LYS A 41 3.51 18.38 16.80
N ALA A 42 2.56 18.91 16.02
CA ALA A 42 2.85 19.26 14.63
C ALA A 42 3.89 20.39 14.59
N LEU A 43 4.85 20.28 13.68
CA LEU A 43 5.78 21.37 13.41
C LEU A 43 5.00 22.58 12.90
N LYS A 44 5.32 23.75 13.46
CA LYS A 44 4.76 25.03 13.00
C LYS A 44 5.91 25.96 12.63
N GLY A 45 5.80 26.60 11.49
CA GLY A 45 6.79 27.54 11.00
C GLY A 45 6.16 28.90 10.71
N SER A 46 6.93 29.94 10.88
CA SER A 46 6.56 31.29 10.43
C SER A 46 7.29 31.60 9.13
N LEU A 47 6.55 31.92 8.06
CA LEU A 47 7.10 32.21 6.74
C LEU A 47 8.01 33.43 6.78
N ALA A 48 9.21 33.30 6.24
CA ALA A 48 10.14 34.40 5.93
C ALA A 48 10.04 34.75 4.43
N SER A 49 9.00 35.46 4.04
CA SER A 49 8.71 35.76 2.64
C SER A 49 9.86 36.44 1.89
N SER A 50 10.61 37.33 2.55
CA SER A 50 11.80 37.99 1.96
C SER A 50 12.97 37.03 1.65
N LYS A 51 12.93 35.81 2.16
CA LYS A 51 13.92 34.71 1.92
C LYS A 51 13.35 33.60 1.07
N SER A 52 12.11 33.76 0.61
CA SER A 52 11.42 32.78 -0.25
C SER A 52 11.39 33.29 -1.68
N THR A 53 11.48 32.38 -2.66
CA THR A 53 11.52 32.76 -4.08
C THR A 53 10.98 31.66 -4.98
N ILE A 54 10.50 32.03 -6.17
CA ILE A 54 10.19 31.09 -7.24
C ILE A 54 11.51 30.72 -7.92
N LEU A 55 11.81 29.41 -7.97
CA LEU A 55 13.01 28.87 -8.60
C LEU A 55 12.83 28.63 -10.09
N GLY A 56 11.62 28.35 -10.53
CA GLY A 56 11.32 28.07 -11.93
C GLY A 56 9.89 27.60 -12.14
N MET A 57 9.51 27.54 -13.41
CA MET A 57 8.20 27.08 -13.85
C MET A 57 8.37 26.25 -15.12
N LYS A 58 7.63 25.12 -15.19
CA LYS A 58 7.48 24.30 -16.39
C LYS A 58 6.02 24.35 -16.82
N CYS A 59 5.77 24.61 -18.09
CA CYS A 59 4.43 24.63 -18.66
C CYS A 59 4.27 23.45 -19.62
N PHE A 60 3.20 22.70 -19.41
CA PHE A 60 2.80 21.55 -20.23
C PHE A 60 1.39 21.79 -20.79
N PRO A 61 0.91 21.00 -21.76
CA PRO A 61 -0.41 21.20 -22.34
C PRO A 61 -1.57 21.15 -21.32
N LEU A 62 -1.45 20.36 -20.26
CA LEU A 62 -2.51 20.15 -19.27
C LEU A 62 -2.11 20.54 -17.83
N ASN A 63 -0.88 21.01 -17.60
CA ASN A 63 -0.46 21.43 -16.28
C ASN A 63 0.68 22.44 -16.28
N ILE A 64 0.79 23.15 -15.16
CA ILE A 64 1.89 24.07 -14.90
C ILE A 64 2.51 23.70 -13.56
N ASN A 65 3.79 23.36 -13.56
CA ASN A 65 4.59 23.09 -12.36
C ASN A 65 5.36 24.35 -11.94
N ILE A 66 5.17 24.78 -10.70
CA ILE A 66 5.84 25.94 -10.12
C ILE A 66 6.72 25.45 -8.97
N LYS A 67 8.03 25.62 -9.13
CA LYS A 67 9.03 25.26 -8.14
C LYS A 67 9.43 26.47 -7.31
N THR A 68 9.31 26.36 -5.98
CA THR A 68 9.61 27.46 -5.05
C THR A 68 10.60 27.01 -3.99
N LEU A 69 11.45 27.93 -3.54
CA LEU A 69 12.24 27.79 -2.32
C LEU A 69 11.52 28.59 -1.23
N MET A 70 11.01 27.89 -0.22
CA MET A 70 10.27 28.50 0.89
C MET A 70 11.12 28.45 2.15
N SER A 71 11.26 29.58 2.82
CA SER A 71 12.03 29.71 4.06
C SER A 71 11.13 30.05 5.23
N TYR A 72 11.32 29.35 6.33
CA TYR A 72 10.53 29.48 7.56
C TYR A 72 11.45 29.61 8.77
N THR A 73 10.90 30.09 9.86
CA THR A 73 11.48 29.97 11.20
C THR A 73 10.68 28.91 11.96
N VAL A 74 11.34 27.83 12.38
CA VAL A 74 10.76 26.72 13.13
C VAL A 74 11.53 26.59 14.46
N ASP A 75 10.84 26.67 15.59
CA ASP A 75 11.45 26.62 16.94
C ASP A 75 12.68 27.53 17.11
N GLY A 76 12.61 28.75 16.50
CA GLY A 76 13.67 29.75 16.54
C GLY A 76 14.84 29.52 15.57
N GLY A 77 14.86 28.41 14.82
CA GLY A 77 15.86 28.10 13.82
C GLY A 77 15.36 28.28 12.39
N PRO A 78 16.26 28.46 11.40
CA PRO A 78 15.89 28.54 10.00
C PRO A 78 15.53 27.14 9.46
N PHE A 79 14.45 27.07 8.69
CA PHE A 79 14.01 25.90 7.95
C PHE A 79 13.73 26.29 6.51
N THR A 80 14.37 25.63 5.55
CA THR A 80 14.18 25.91 4.13
C THR A 80 13.77 24.65 3.39
N VAL A 81 12.75 24.74 2.55
CA VAL A 81 12.21 23.63 1.78
C VAL A 81 11.98 24.03 0.33
N THR A 82 12.36 23.14 -0.60
CA THR A 82 11.96 23.25 -2.00
C THR A 82 10.63 22.56 -2.20
N MET A 83 9.66 23.27 -2.76
CA MET A 83 8.32 22.75 -3.01
C MET A 83 7.98 22.87 -4.50
N THR A 84 7.30 21.87 -5.04
CA THR A 84 6.68 21.94 -6.37
C THR A 84 5.17 21.93 -6.19
N ARG A 85 4.50 22.87 -6.83
CA ARG A 85 3.04 22.97 -6.89
C ARG A 85 2.58 22.80 -8.32
N ASN A 86 1.50 22.09 -8.51
CA ASN A 86 1.00 21.76 -9.83
C ASN A 86 -0.41 22.35 -10.01
N ILE A 87 -0.60 23.15 -11.05
CA ILE A 87 -1.92 23.62 -11.50
C ILE A 87 -2.32 22.74 -12.67
N ILE A 88 -3.45 22.08 -12.56
CA ILE A 88 -3.92 21.08 -13.52
C ILE A 88 -5.16 21.59 -14.22
N LEU A 89 -5.19 21.46 -15.54
CA LEU A 89 -6.38 21.66 -16.34
C LEU A 89 -7.21 20.35 -16.31
N LEU A 90 -8.36 20.40 -15.67
CA LEU A 90 -9.27 19.26 -15.58
C LEU A 90 -9.92 18.94 -16.95
N PRO A 91 -10.29 17.68 -17.22
CA PRO A 91 -10.98 17.28 -18.44
C PRO A 91 -12.27 18.08 -18.66
N GLU A 92 -12.57 18.44 -19.91
CA GLU A 92 -13.83 19.10 -20.26
C GLU A 92 -15.01 18.15 -20.07
N GLU A 93 -14.88 16.93 -20.56
CA GLU A 93 -15.86 15.88 -20.37
C GLU A 93 -15.62 15.20 -19.02
N ILE A 94 -16.65 15.21 -18.17
CA ILE A 94 -16.57 14.62 -16.83
C ILE A 94 -16.92 13.14 -16.92
N MET A 95 -15.99 12.28 -16.53
CA MET A 95 -16.26 10.83 -16.40
C MET A 95 -17.49 10.60 -15.52
N ARG A 96 -18.38 9.65 -15.91
CA ARG A 96 -19.48 9.25 -15.03
C ARG A 96 -18.93 8.70 -13.72
N PRO A 97 -19.18 9.36 -12.56
CA PRO A 97 -18.69 8.88 -11.29
C PRO A 97 -19.33 7.55 -10.90
N ARG A 98 -18.66 6.79 -10.04
CA ARG A 98 -19.21 5.59 -9.40
C ARG A 98 -19.19 5.78 -7.90
N TYR A 99 -20.34 5.51 -7.24
CA TYR A 99 -20.42 5.64 -5.79
C TYR A 99 -19.51 4.63 -5.10
N GLY A 100 -18.88 5.07 -4.00
CA GLY A 100 -18.14 4.21 -3.08
C GLY A 100 -19.07 3.27 -2.29
N ASP A 101 -18.51 2.16 -1.87
CA ASP A 101 -19.16 1.19 -0.96
C ASP A 101 -18.08 0.69 0.02
N SER A 102 -18.35 0.82 1.32
CA SER A 102 -17.41 0.46 2.39
C SER A 102 -16.98 -1.02 2.40
N ARG A 103 -17.67 -1.86 1.65
CA ARG A 103 -17.32 -3.28 1.47
C ARG A 103 -16.26 -3.53 0.40
N ILE A 104 -15.89 -2.49 -0.36
CA ILE A 104 -14.86 -2.55 -1.40
C ILE A 104 -13.90 -1.39 -1.17
N GLY A 105 -12.62 -1.68 -0.99
CA GLY A 105 -11.61 -0.69 -0.64
C GLY A 105 -11.12 0.13 -1.83
N TYR A 106 -11.77 1.27 -2.08
CA TYR A 106 -11.31 2.26 -3.04
C TYR A 106 -10.98 3.59 -2.32
N PHE A 107 -9.96 4.30 -2.78
CA PHE A 107 -9.84 5.72 -2.50
C PHE A 107 -11.00 6.46 -3.13
N ASP A 108 -11.43 7.56 -2.53
CA ASP A 108 -12.62 8.27 -2.96
C ASP A 108 -12.52 9.80 -2.80
N GLU A 109 -13.42 10.48 -3.53
CA GLU A 109 -13.67 11.91 -3.42
C GLU A 109 -15.00 12.14 -2.69
N SER A 110 -14.93 12.72 -1.50
CA SER A 110 -16.11 13.05 -0.70
C SER A 110 -16.86 14.28 -1.24
N LYS A 111 -18.19 14.16 -1.31
CA LYS A 111 -19.10 15.23 -1.68
C LYS A 111 -20.15 15.44 -0.59
N ARG A 112 -20.43 16.68 -0.28
CA ARG A 112 -21.52 17.07 0.61
C ARG A 112 -22.64 17.68 -0.21
N PHE A 113 -23.84 17.20 -0.03
CA PHE A 113 -25.02 17.73 -0.70
C PHE A 113 -26.19 17.85 0.25
N TYR A 114 -27.05 18.80 -0.05
CA TYR A 114 -28.31 19.00 0.65
C TYR A 114 -29.47 18.43 -0.18
N THR A 115 -30.44 17.84 0.49
CA THR A 115 -31.69 17.37 -0.12
C THR A 115 -32.84 17.55 0.86
N GLU A 116 -34.00 17.99 0.37
CA GLU A 116 -35.23 18.12 1.17
C GLU A 116 -35.81 16.75 1.58
N LYS A 117 -35.31 15.64 1.00
CA LYS A 117 -35.75 14.27 1.31
C LYS A 117 -35.14 13.71 2.59
N LYS A 118 -34.15 14.38 3.15
CA LYS A 118 -33.45 13.95 4.38
C LYS A 118 -33.04 15.18 5.18
N ASP A 119 -33.17 15.07 6.50
CA ASP A 119 -32.73 16.11 7.42
C ASP A 119 -31.19 16.16 7.43
N GLY A 120 -30.63 17.36 7.26
CA GLY A 120 -29.22 17.64 7.29
C GLY A 120 -28.45 17.33 6.00
N LEU A 121 -27.15 17.60 6.04
CA LEU A 121 -26.23 17.32 4.92
C LEU A 121 -26.03 15.82 4.76
N GLN A 122 -25.99 15.39 3.51
CA GLN A 122 -25.63 14.03 3.13
C GLN A 122 -24.20 14.02 2.58
N GLU A 123 -23.48 12.94 2.83
CA GLU A 123 -22.17 12.71 2.25
C GLU A 123 -22.27 11.59 1.22
N LEU A 124 -21.66 11.81 0.06
CA LEU A 124 -21.48 10.83 -1.01
C LEU A 124 -20.00 10.73 -1.32
N THR A 125 -19.54 9.54 -1.61
CA THR A 125 -18.19 9.30 -2.07
C THR A 125 -18.20 8.77 -3.50
N TYR A 126 -17.27 9.27 -4.31
CA TYR A 126 -17.00 8.78 -5.67
C TYR A 126 -15.65 8.07 -5.66
N ILE A 127 -15.62 6.79 -6.06
CA ILE A 127 -14.35 6.05 -6.09
C ILE A 127 -13.38 6.65 -7.10
N ASN A 128 -12.10 6.63 -6.76
CA ASN A 128 -11.04 7.02 -7.68
C ASN A 128 -10.74 5.87 -8.63
N ARG A 129 -10.86 6.10 -9.95
CA ARG A 129 -10.61 5.11 -11.00
C ARG A 129 -10.26 5.75 -12.33
N TRP A 130 -9.55 5.06 -13.18
CA TRP A 130 -9.33 5.47 -14.56
C TRP A 130 -10.62 5.38 -15.38
N ASP A 131 -10.79 6.27 -16.36
CA ASP A 131 -11.88 6.15 -17.34
C ASP A 131 -11.52 5.09 -18.39
N LEU A 132 -12.01 3.89 -18.17
CA LEU A 132 -11.76 2.74 -19.01
C LEU A 132 -13.03 2.35 -19.77
N GLN A 133 -13.11 2.73 -21.05
CA GLN A 133 -14.25 2.48 -21.93
C GLN A 133 -13.81 1.74 -23.19
N PRO A 134 -14.64 0.87 -23.78
CA PRO A 134 -14.36 0.32 -25.10
C PRO A 134 -14.40 1.42 -26.16
N LYS A 135 -13.63 1.26 -27.24
CA LYS A 135 -13.71 2.14 -28.39
C LYS A 135 -15.13 2.08 -28.99
N PRO A 136 -15.66 3.19 -29.55
CA PRO A 136 -17.02 3.20 -30.10
C PRO A 136 -17.25 2.09 -31.13
N GLU A 137 -16.28 1.81 -32.00
CA GLU A 137 -16.32 0.75 -33.02
C GLU A 137 -16.29 -0.67 -32.42
N ASP A 138 -15.75 -0.85 -31.20
CA ASP A 138 -15.64 -2.16 -30.55
C ASP A 138 -16.77 -2.41 -29.51
N LEU A 139 -17.69 -1.46 -29.31
CA LEU A 139 -18.71 -1.52 -28.26
C LEU A 139 -19.58 -2.78 -28.38
N GLU A 140 -20.05 -3.12 -29.59
CA GLU A 140 -20.91 -4.30 -29.80
C GLU A 140 -20.13 -5.60 -29.60
N ARG A 141 -18.87 -5.66 -30.00
CA ARG A 141 -17.97 -6.81 -29.76
C ARG A 141 -17.74 -7.00 -28.26
N TYR A 142 -17.50 -5.89 -27.53
CA TYR A 142 -17.36 -5.92 -26.08
C TYR A 142 -18.62 -6.46 -25.39
N LYS A 143 -19.82 -6.00 -25.81
CA LYS A 143 -21.11 -6.49 -25.27
C LYS A 143 -21.34 -7.98 -25.56
N GLN A 144 -20.78 -8.51 -26.67
CA GLN A 144 -20.82 -9.94 -27.00
C GLN A 144 -19.80 -10.76 -26.20
N GLY A 145 -18.97 -10.14 -25.35
CA GLY A 145 -17.98 -10.80 -24.51
C GLY A 145 -16.62 -11.00 -25.17
N GLU A 146 -16.34 -10.34 -26.30
CA GLU A 146 -15.01 -10.34 -26.91
C GLU A 146 -14.05 -9.44 -26.12
N LEU A 147 -12.78 -9.81 -26.10
CA LEU A 147 -11.71 -8.96 -25.57
C LEU A 147 -11.39 -7.83 -26.56
N VAL A 148 -11.55 -6.58 -26.10
CA VAL A 148 -11.25 -5.39 -26.89
C VAL A 148 -10.20 -4.52 -26.20
N GLU A 149 -9.56 -3.65 -26.94
CA GLU A 149 -8.70 -2.63 -26.36
C GLU A 149 -9.55 -1.46 -25.83
N PRO A 150 -9.17 -0.88 -24.68
CA PRO A 150 -9.83 0.33 -24.22
C PRO A 150 -9.51 1.52 -25.13
N GLN A 151 -10.36 2.53 -25.09
CA GLN A 151 -10.16 3.78 -25.84
C GLN A 151 -8.87 4.49 -25.38
N LYS A 152 -8.60 4.49 -24.06
CA LYS A 152 -7.39 5.03 -23.46
C LYS A 152 -6.78 3.96 -22.54
N PRO A 153 -5.71 3.27 -22.96
CA PRO A 153 -5.00 2.35 -22.08
C PRO A 153 -4.27 3.12 -20.95
N ILE A 154 -4.13 2.47 -19.81
CA ILE A 154 -3.35 2.97 -18.69
C ILE A 154 -1.88 2.68 -18.99
N VAL A 155 -1.05 3.71 -19.16
CA VAL A 155 0.35 3.55 -19.57
C VAL A 155 1.27 4.08 -18.48
N TYR A 156 2.19 3.22 -18.02
CA TYR A 156 3.25 3.61 -17.09
C TYR A 156 4.60 3.66 -17.78
N TYR A 157 5.32 4.73 -17.54
CA TYR A 157 6.69 4.90 -18.00
C TYR A 157 7.66 4.62 -16.84
N VAL A 158 8.55 3.66 -17.04
CA VAL A 158 9.52 3.22 -16.02
C VAL A 158 10.81 4.01 -16.17
N ASP A 159 11.24 4.63 -15.08
CA ASP A 159 12.43 5.50 -15.02
C ASP A 159 13.70 4.71 -15.37
N THR A 160 14.49 5.26 -16.27
CA THR A 160 15.78 4.69 -16.68
C THR A 160 16.88 4.84 -15.63
N ALA A 161 16.67 5.60 -14.56
CA ALA A 161 17.51 5.62 -13.37
C ALA A 161 17.44 4.30 -12.57
N ILE A 162 16.36 3.52 -12.74
CA ILE A 162 16.24 2.19 -12.16
C ILE A 162 17.19 1.24 -12.90
N PRO A 163 18.05 0.48 -12.20
CA PRO A 163 18.98 -0.46 -12.82
C PRO A 163 18.29 -1.42 -13.80
N ASP A 164 18.92 -1.67 -14.96
CA ASP A 164 18.37 -2.51 -16.04
C ASP A 164 17.89 -3.85 -15.54
N LYS A 165 18.63 -4.48 -14.64
CA LYS A 165 18.31 -5.77 -14.05
C LYS A 165 16.98 -5.78 -13.25
N TRP A 166 16.47 -4.61 -12.84
CA TRP A 166 15.22 -4.49 -12.10
C TRP A 166 14.03 -4.06 -12.96
N ARG A 167 14.27 -3.31 -14.04
CA ARG A 167 13.20 -2.72 -14.86
C ARG A 167 12.21 -3.75 -15.41
N ASP A 168 12.69 -4.90 -15.88
CA ASP A 168 11.82 -5.94 -16.43
C ASP A 168 10.91 -6.57 -15.37
N TYR A 169 11.39 -6.70 -14.12
CA TYR A 169 10.56 -7.18 -13.02
C TYR A 169 9.48 -6.15 -12.64
N ILE A 170 9.85 -4.88 -12.63
CA ILE A 170 8.91 -3.77 -12.36
C ILE A 170 7.85 -3.69 -13.46
N LYS A 171 8.23 -3.73 -14.75
CA LYS A 171 7.29 -3.74 -15.87
C LYS A 171 6.32 -4.93 -15.77
N LYS A 172 6.80 -6.12 -15.46
CA LYS A 172 5.94 -7.28 -15.22
C LYS A 172 4.98 -7.05 -14.05
N GLY A 173 5.43 -6.42 -12.94
CA GLY A 173 4.55 -6.09 -11.82
C GLY A 173 3.43 -5.11 -12.19
N ILE A 174 3.73 -4.14 -13.05
CA ILE A 174 2.72 -3.23 -13.61
C ILE A 174 1.69 -4.01 -14.45
N GLU A 175 2.18 -4.86 -15.35
CA GLU A 175 1.35 -5.61 -16.29
C GLU A 175 0.63 -6.82 -15.67
N ASP A 176 0.98 -7.22 -14.45
CA ASP A 176 0.26 -8.29 -13.71
C ASP A 176 -1.23 -7.99 -13.55
N TRP A 177 -1.62 -6.71 -13.51
CA TRP A 177 -3.03 -6.30 -13.43
C TRP A 177 -3.83 -6.58 -14.70
N GLN A 178 -3.16 -6.85 -15.81
CA GLN A 178 -3.82 -7.14 -17.10
C GLN A 178 -4.81 -8.30 -16.98
N VAL A 179 -4.51 -9.33 -16.21
CA VAL A 179 -5.42 -10.48 -16.01
C VAL A 179 -6.76 -10.09 -15.38
N ALA A 180 -6.77 -9.06 -14.51
CA ALA A 180 -8.00 -8.55 -13.91
C ALA A 180 -8.83 -7.73 -14.91
N PHE A 181 -8.18 -7.00 -15.80
CA PHE A 181 -8.85 -6.26 -16.87
C PHE A 181 -9.37 -7.18 -17.97
N GLU A 182 -8.69 -8.29 -18.27
CA GLU A 182 -9.19 -9.32 -19.20
C GLU A 182 -10.48 -9.98 -18.70
N GLU A 183 -10.59 -10.24 -17.40
CA GLU A 183 -11.84 -10.77 -16.81
C GLU A 183 -13.05 -9.86 -16.98
N ILE A 184 -12.83 -8.58 -17.24
CA ILE A 184 -13.89 -7.61 -17.51
C ILE A 184 -14.01 -7.20 -18.98
N GLY A 185 -13.23 -7.83 -19.87
CA GLY A 185 -13.36 -7.69 -21.33
C GLY A 185 -12.30 -6.80 -22.00
N PHE A 186 -11.25 -6.33 -21.26
CA PHE A 186 -10.22 -5.46 -21.83
C PHE A 186 -8.87 -6.16 -21.95
N LYS A 187 -8.33 -6.23 -23.18
CA LYS A 187 -6.92 -6.57 -23.44
C LYS A 187 -6.09 -5.30 -23.58
N ASN A 188 -4.79 -5.39 -23.25
CA ASN A 188 -3.86 -4.26 -23.30
C ASN A 188 -4.36 -3.02 -22.53
N ALA A 189 -5.09 -3.25 -21.43
CA ALA A 189 -5.65 -2.18 -20.62
C ALA A 189 -4.61 -1.44 -19.81
N ILE A 190 -3.55 -2.15 -19.38
CA ILE A 190 -2.41 -1.58 -18.65
C ILE A 190 -1.11 -2.01 -19.33
N VAL A 191 -0.21 -1.05 -19.55
CA VAL A 191 1.02 -1.24 -20.34
C VAL A 191 2.18 -0.54 -19.67
N ALA A 192 3.33 -1.20 -19.58
CA ALA A 192 4.56 -0.64 -19.08
C ALA A 192 5.55 -0.35 -20.22
N LYS A 193 6.17 0.84 -20.20
CA LYS A 193 7.18 1.29 -21.16
C LYS A 193 8.38 1.86 -20.41
N ASP A 194 9.55 1.86 -21.02
CA ASP A 194 10.67 2.64 -20.52
C ASP A 194 10.48 4.13 -20.85
N TYR A 195 11.11 5.03 -20.11
CA TYR A 195 11.20 6.45 -20.49
C TYR A 195 11.71 6.55 -21.93
N PRO A 196 11.03 7.30 -22.81
CA PRO A 196 11.48 7.48 -24.18
C PRO A 196 12.83 8.24 -24.20
N LYS A 197 13.83 7.63 -24.83
CA LYS A 197 15.19 8.19 -24.86
C LYS A 197 15.34 9.33 -25.86
N ASP A 198 14.54 9.32 -26.91
CA ASP A 198 14.68 10.20 -28.08
C ASP A 198 13.50 11.18 -28.26
N ASP A 199 12.63 11.28 -27.26
CA ASP A 199 11.51 12.26 -27.27
C ASP A 199 11.88 13.48 -26.43
N PRO A 200 12.23 14.61 -27.08
CA PRO A 200 12.58 15.84 -26.35
C PRO A 200 11.38 16.47 -25.63
N ASN A 201 10.15 16.03 -25.93
CA ASN A 201 8.92 16.55 -25.31
C ASN A 201 8.49 15.71 -24.09
N PHE A 202 9.12 14.58 -23.85
CA PHE A 202 8.84 13.77 -22.67
C PHE A 202 9.44 14.42 -21.42
N ASP A 203 8.59 14.73 -20.48
CA ASP A 203 8.99 15.16 -19.14
C ASP A 203 8.11 14.42 -18.12
N PRO A 204 8.68 13.74 -17.12
CA PRO A 204 7.89 13.04 -16.11
C PRO A 204 7.02 13.99 -15.25
N ASP A 205 7.24 15.31 -15.28
CA ASP A 205 6.40 16.30 -14.61
C ASP A 205 5.18 16.71 -15.44
N ASP A 206 5.05 16.25 -16.68
CA ASP A 206 3.86 16.43 -17.51
C ASP A 206 2.78 15.42 -17.08
N ILE A 207 1.62 15.92 -16.67
CA ILE A 207 0.52 15.11 -16.13
C ILE A 207 -0.05 14.06 -17.12
N ARG A 208 0.27 14.18 -18.39
CA ARG A 208 -0.12 13.19 -19.41
C ARG A 208 0.62 11.85 -19.28
N TYR A 209 1.70 11.81 -18.51
CA TYR A 209 2.53 10.62 -18.32
C TYR A 209 2.47 10.15 -16.88
N SER A 210 2.00 8.93 -16.67
CA SER A 210 2.14 8.25 -15.37
C SER A 210 3.48 7.55 -15.31
N CYS A 211 4.23 7.77 -14.25
CA CYS A 211 5.63 7.35 -14.15
C CYS A 211 5.89 6.47 -12.93
N TYR A 212 6.74 5.46 -13.13
CA TYR A 212 7.34 4.68 -12.05
C TYR A 212 8.74 5.27 -11.79
N ARG A 213 8.85 6.15 -10.78
CA ARG A 213 10.01 7.05 -10.57
C ARG A 213 10.98 6.53 -9.53
N MET A 214 12.27 6.59 -9.80
CA MET A 214 13.34 6.31 -8.84
C MET A 214 13.57 7.52 -7.92
N ILE A 215 13.48 7.30 -6.61
CA ILE A 215 13.80 8.31 -5.59
C ILE A 215 14.97 7.81 -4.75
N THR A 216 16.11 8.47 -4.87
CA THR A 216 17.30 8.14 -4.06
C THR A 216 17.16 8.72 -2.66
N THR A 217 16.89 7.85 -1.69
CA THR A 217 16.65 8.22 -0.30
C THR A 217 16.99 7.06 0.63
N PRO A 218 17.38 7.32 1.90
CA PRO A 218 17.53 6.27 2.92
C PRO A 218 16.19 5.68 3.39
N ILE A 219 15.06 6.24 3.01
CA ILE A 219 13.73 5.76 3.42
C ILE A 219 13.45 4.40 2.78
N GLN A 220 13.02 3.45 3.60
CA GLN A 220 12.68 2.09 3.19
C GLN A 220 11.18 2.00 2.91
N ASN A 221 10.75 2.53 1.76
CA ASN A 221 9.33 2.57 1.37
C ASN A 221 9.16 2.58 -0.15
N SER A 222 7.91 2.48 -0.58
CA SER A 222 7.40 2.82 -1.90
C SER A 222 6.03 3.45 -1.74
N MET A 223 5.54 4.18 -2.71
CA MET A 223 4.23 4.83 -2.65
C MET A 223 3.62 4.92 -4.05
N GLY A 224 2.33 4.65 -4.16
CA GLY A 224 1.55 4.78 -5.41
C GLY A 224 0.48 5.88 -5.32
N PRO A 225 0.85 7.18 -5.26
CA PRO A 225 -0.12 8.26 -5.26
C PRO A 225 -0.80 8.41 -6.63
N SER A 226 -2.03 8.90 -6.60
CA SER A 226 -2.77 9.33 -7.79
C SER A 226 -3.34 10.73 -7.64
N CYS A 227 -3.55 11.39 -8.78
CA CYS A 227 -4.29 12.65 -8.88
C CYS A 227 -5.62 12.38 -9.54
N ALA A 228 -6.72 12.68 -8.86
CA ALA A 228 -8.06 12.46 -9.37
C ALA A 228 -8.81 13.79 -9.60
N ASP A 229 -9.71 13.78 -10.58
CA ASP A 229 -10.67 14.87 -10.78
C ASP A 229 -11.68 14.87 -9.62
N PRO A 230 -11.71 15.91 -8.80
CA PRO A 230 -12.61 15.95 -7.65
C PRO A 230 -14.10 15.96 -8.04
N ARG A 231 -14.46 16.17 -9.30
CA ARG A 231 -15.85 16.17 -9.76
C ARG A 231 -16.42 14.77 -9.99
N SER A 232 -15.52 13.78 -10.29
CA SER A 232 -15.95 12.44 -10.73
C SER A 232 -15.18 11.28 -10.09
N GLY A 233 -14.01 11.54 -9.47
CA GLY A 233 -13.06 10.51 -9.07
C GLY A 233 -12.25 9.94 -10.24
N GLU A 234 -12.28 10.56 -11.45
CA GLU A 234 -11.43 10.12 -12.55
C GLU A 234 -9.95 10.31 -12.19
N ILE A 235 -9.18 9.23 -12.21
CA ILE A 235 -7.73 9.31 -12.06
C ILE A 235 -7.16 9.91 -13.34
N ILE A 236 -6.49 11.06 -13.21
CA ILE A 236 -5.85 11.78 -14.32
C ILE A 236 -4.42 11.31 -14.50
N GLN A 237 -3.73 11.07 -13.38
CA GLN A 237 -2.36 10.58 -13.33
C GLN A 237 -2.17 9.70 -12.10
N GLY A 238 -1.37 8.63 -12.25
CA GLY A 238 -0.90 7.81 -11.14
C GLY A 238 0.61 7.64 -11.23
N ASP A 239 1.35 8.10 -10.24
CA ASP A 239 2.80 7.91 -10.18
C ASP A 239 3.14 6.87 -9.11
N VAL A 240 4.22 6.13 -9.32
CA VAL A 240 4.84 5.32 -8.27
C VAL A 240 6.18 5.92 -7.88
N LEU A 241 6.36 6.18 -6.61
CA LEU A 241 7.60 6.68 -6.02
C LEU A 241 8.38 5.47 -5.46
N PHE A 242 9.33 4.98 -6.22
CA PHE A 242 10.19 3.87 -5.85
C PHE A 242 11.41 4.38 -5.07
N TYR A 243 11.42 4.20 -3.77
CA TYR A 243 12.54 4.60 -2.94
C TYR A 243 13.67 3.57 -3.04
N SER A 244 14.88 4.03 -3.38
CA SER A 244 16.02 3.14 -3.65
C SER A 244 16.32 2.15 -2.51
N ASN A 245 16.06 2.55 -1.27
CA ASN A 245 16.36 1.73 -0.09
C ASN A 245 15.26 0.68 0.25
N ILE A 246 14.20 0.56 -0.57
CA ILE A 246 13.22 -0.52 -0.46
C ILE A 246 13.88 -1.90 -0.60
N ILE A 247 14.98 -2.00 -1.38
CA ILE A 247 15.74 -3.23 -1.59
C ILE A 247 16.23 -3.80 -0.26
N LYS A 248 16.70 -2.95 0.65
CA LYS A 248 17.13 -3.36 2.00
C LYS A 248 15.97 -3.91 2.80
N LEU A 249 14.81 -3.25 2.76
CA LEU A 249 13.59 -3.70 3.44
C LEU A 249 13.13 -5.08 2.94
N LEU A 250 13.07 -5.25 1.63
CA LEU A 250 12.66 -6.51 1.00
C LEU A 250 13.63 -7.65 1.32
N HIS A 251 14.93 -7.36 1.33
CA HIS A 251 15.93 -8.32 1.75
C HIS A 251 15.68 -8.79 3.20
N ASN A 252 15.52 -7.83 4.12
CA ASN A 252 15.35 -8.11 5.55
C ASN A 252 14.09 -8.94 5.81
N TRP A 253 12.95 -8.54 5.25
CA TRP A 253 11.70 -9.27 5.42
C TRP A 253 11.77 -10.69 4.84
N ARG A 254 12.24 -10.82 3.61
CA ARG A 254 12.32 -12.13 2.97
C ARG A 254 13.28 -13.07 3.71
N PHE A 255 14.40 -12.55 4.18
CA PHE A 255 15.34 -13.30 5.00
C PHE A 255 14.70 -13.81 6.30
N VAL A 256 14.16 -12.94 7.15
CA VAL A 256 13.64 -13.34 8.47
C VAL A 256 12.37 -14.18 8.38
N GLN A 257 11.63 -14.10 7.28
CA GLN A 257 10.38 -14.83 7.11
C GLN A 257 10.54 -16.16 6.37
N THR A 258 11.55 -16.32 5.51
CA THR A 258 11.65 -17.51 4.66
C THR A 258 12.99 -18.24 4.70
N ALA A 259 14.03 -17.73 5.36
CA ALA A 259 15.36 -18.34 5.33
C ALA A 259 15.41 -19.80 5.84
N THR A 260 14.46 -20.21 6.68
CA THR A 260 14.39 -21.61 7.15
C THR A 260 13.99 -22.58 6.05
N VAL A 261 13.21 -22.11 5.06
CA VAL A 261 12.65 -22.93 3.97
C VAL A 261 13.36 -22.68 2.64
N ASP A 262 13.76 -21.41 2.38
CA ASP A 262 14.39 -21.00 1.13
C ASP A 262 15.91 -20.78 1.30
N PRO A 263 16.76 -21.72 0.83
CA PRO A 263 18.22 -21.52 0.87
C PRO A 263 18.72 -20.35 0.02
N LYS A 264 17.95 -19.90 -1.00
CA LYS A 264 18.36 -18.80 -1.88
C LYS A 264 18.53 -17.47 -1.13
N VAL A 265 17.85 -17.31 0.01
CA VAL A 265 17.90 -16.08 0.81
C VAL A 265 18.94 -16.12 1.95
N ARG A 266 19.70 -17.22 2.13
CA ARG A 266 20.73 -17.37 3.17
C ARG A 266 22.05 -16.76 2.73
N LYS A 267 22.03 -15.48 2.35
CA LYS A 267 23.22 -14.74 1.90
C LYS A 267 22.97 -13.23 2.03
N ALA A 268 24.06 -12.50 2.13
CA ALA A 268 24.03 -11.05 2.32
C ALA A 268 23.44 -10.30 1.12
N VAL A 269 23.67 -10.78 -0.10
CA VAL A 269 23.10 -10.20 -1.33
C VAL A 269 22.34 -11.28 -2.09
N PHE A 270 21.05 -11.03 -2.34
CA PHE A 270 20.23 -11.95 -3.14
C PHE A 270 20.63 -11.91 -4.61
N ASP A 271 20.44 -13.04 -5.31
CA ASP A 271 20.52 -13.05 -6.77
C ASP A 271 19.40 -12.22 -7.40
N ASP A 272 19.60 -11.88 -8.68
CA ASP A 272 18.71 -10.97 -9.40
C ASP A 272 17.27 -11.53 -9.53
N GLU A 273 17.10 -12.85 -9.65
CA GLU A 273 15.78 -13.50 -9.69
C GLU A 273 15.05 -13.35 -8.34
N THR A 274 15.76 -13.62 -7.25
CA THR A 274 15.20 -13.55 -5.89
C THR A 274 14.79 -12.13 -5.53
N MET A 275 15.65 -11.13 -5.75
CA MET A 275 15.32 -9.73 -5.49
C MET A 275 14.29 -9.22 -6.50
N GLY A 276 14.45 -9.55 -7.77
CA GLY A 276 13.53 -9.13 -8.84
C GLY A 276 12.09 -9.59 -8.59
N SER A 277 11.88 -10.82 -8.12
CA SER A 277 10.54 -11.30 -7.74
C SER A 277 9.92 -10.49 -6.60
N SER A 278 10.72 -10.04 -5.64
CA SER A 278 10.27 -9.16 -4.55
C SER A 278 9.92 -7.76 -5.05
N LEU A 279 10.69 -7.22 -5.99
CA LEU A 279 10.41 -5.92 -6.63
C LEU A 279 9.15 -5.97 -7.49
N ARG A 280 8.92 -7.08 -8.22
CA ARG A 280 7.67 -7.31 -8.97
C ARG A 280 6.44 -7.27 -8.06
N TYR A 281 6.52 -7.93 -6.90
CA TYR A 281 5.46 -7.89 -5.90
C TYR A 281 5.16 -6.46 -5.44
N VAL A 282 6.19 -5.68 -5.07
CA VAL A 282 6.00 -4.28 -4.66
C VAL A 282 5.43 -3.45 -5.81
N ALA A 283 5.94 -3.61 -7.03
CA ALA A 283 5.43 -2.88 -8.18
C ALA A 283 3.93 -3.15 -8.40
N ALA A 284 3.51 -4.42 -8.35
CA ALA A 284 2.10 -4.76 -8.49
C ALA A 284 1.23 -4.18 -7.35
N HIS A 285 1.73 -4.15 -6.11
CA HIS A 285 1.05 -3.53 -4.97
C HIS A 285 0.85 -2.02 -5.17
N GLU A 286 1.93 -1.28 -5.48
CA GLU A 286 1.87 0.17 -5.67
C GLU A 286 0.98 0.56 -6.87
N ILE A 287 1.02 -0.23 -7.94
CA ILE A 287 0.09 -0.05 -9.06
C ILE A 287 -1.36 -0.24 -8.61
N GLY A 288 -1.66 -1.18 -7.71
CA GLY A 288 -2.99 -1.32 -7.13
C GLY A 288 -3.51 -0.02 -6.52
N HIS A 289 -2.64 0.73 -5.81
CA HIS A 289 -3.01 2.04 -5.28
C HIS A 289 -3.29 3.06 -6.39
N THR A 290 -2.50 3.09 -7.44
CA THR A 290 -2.73 3.98 -8.59
C THR A 290 -3.91 3.56 -9.46
N LEU A 291 -4.47 2.36 -9.25
CA LEU A 291 -5.75 1.92 -9.79
C LEU A 291 -6.94 2.25 -8.84
N GLY A 292 -6.68 2.99 -7.77
CA GLY A 292 -7.67 3.43 -6.79
C GLY A 292 -7.88 2.49 -5.60
N LEU A 293 -7.17 1.36 -5.52
CA LEU A 293 -7.40 0.38 -4.44
C LEU A 293 -6.70 0.78 -3.14
N MET A 294 -7.42 0.65 -2.03
CA MET A 294 -6.90 0.78 -0.68
C MET A 294 -6.33 -0.56 -0.18
N HIS A 295 -5.56 -0.53 0.92
CA HIS A 295 -5.13 -1.75 1.60
C HIS A 295 -6.31 -2.60 2.03
N ASN A 296 -6.19 -3.93 1.87
CA ASN A 296 -7.15 -4.92 2.36
C ASN A 296 -6.51 -5.80 3.43
N PHE A 297 -6.40 -5.31 4.67
CA PHE A 297 -5.79 -6.02 5.79
C PHE A 297 -6.65 -7.15 6.38
N GLY A 298 -7.86 -7.34 5.87
CA GLY A 298 -8.71 -8.48 6.20
C GLY A 298 -8.53 -9.68 5.29
N ALA A 299 -7.76 -9.56 4.21
CA ALA A 299 -7.67 -10.60 3.19
C ALA A 299 -6.97 -11.86 3.71
N SER A 300 -5.81 -11.73 4.35
CA SER A 300 -5.01 -12.87 4.88
C SER A 300 -5.76 -13.73 5.88
N TYR A 301 -6.66 -13.13 6.66
CA TYR A 301 -7.49 -13.84 7.64
C TYR A 301 -8.43 -14.89 7.03
N SER A 302 -8.73 -14.78 5.75
CA SER A 302 -9.60 -15.73 5.05
C SER A 302 -9.00 -17.12 4.89
N TYR A 303 -7.69 -17.27 5.07
CA TYR A 303 -6.98 -18.54 4.87
C TYR A 303 -6.70 -19.24 6.21
N PRO A 304 -7.07 -20.54 6.35
CA PRO A 304 -6.62 -21.32 7.50
C PRO A 304 -5.08 -21.40 7.56
N VAL A 305 -4.50 -21.19 8.74
CA VAL A 305 -3.04 -21.25 8.93
C VAL A 305 -2.42 -22.54 8.41
N ASP A 306 -3.08 -23.70 8.60
CA ASP A 306 -2.58 -24.99 8.09
C ASP A 306 -2.54 -25.05 6.56
N SER A 307 -3.43 -24.35 5.88
CA SER A 307 -3.46 -24.27 4.43
C SER A 307 -2.23 -23.57 3.86
N LEU A 308 -1.66 -22.63 4.60
CA LEU A 308 -0.41 -21.93 4.23
C LEU A 308 0.82 -22.84 4.25
N ARG A 309 0.73 -24.04 4.84
CA ARG A 309 1.73 -25.10 4.81
C ARG A 309 1.49 -26.15 3.72
N SER A 310 0.42 -26.02 2.97
CA SER A 310 0.05 -26.92 1.87
C SER A 310 0.57 -26.41 0.54
N ALA A 311 1.40 -27.20 -0.14
CA ALA A 311 1.87 -26.87 -1.49
C ALA A 311 0.70 -26.73 -2.48
N THR A 312 -0.25 -27.67 -2.47
CA THR A 312 -1.42 -27.64 -3.36
C THR A 312 -2.27 -26.40 -3.16
N PHE A 313 -2.48 -26.00 -1.90
CA PHE A 313 -3.26 -24.79 -1.58
C PHE A 313 -2.51 -23.54 -2.01
N THR A 314 -1.27 -23.36 -1.58
CA THR A 314 -0.52 -22.14 -1.80
C THR A 314 -0.12 -21.92 -3.27
N GLN A 315 0.10 -23.00 -4.03
CA GLN A 315 0.33 -22.92 -5.48
C GLN A 315 -0.93 -22.48 -6.23
N LYS A 316 -2.12 -22.80 -5.72
CA LYS A 316 -3.40 -22.42 -6.35
C LYS A 316 -3.88 -21.02 -5.94
N TYR A 317 -3.78 -20.71 -4.66
CA TYR A 317 -4.41 -19.52 -4.06
C TYR A 317 -3.39 -18.50 -3.56
N GLY A 318 -2.09 -18.80 -3.54
CA GLY A 318 -1.07 -17.95 -2.93
C GLY A 318 -1.15 -17.96 -1.40
N THR A 319 -0.68 -16.88 -0.79
CA THR A 319 -0.62 -16.70 0.66
C THR A 319 -1.70 -15.73 1.18
N THR A 320 -2.38 -15.02 0.27
CA THR A 320 -3.48 -14.09 0.53
C THR A 320 -4.36 -13.94 -0.70
N PRO A 321 -5.67 -13.65 -0.59
CA PRO A 321 -6.53 -13.37 -1.73
C PRO A 321 -6.40 -11.94 -2.28
N SER A 322 -5.55 -11.09 -1.70
CA SER A 322 -5.33 -9.72 -2.18
C SER A 322 -3.86 -9.30 -2.11
N ILE A 323 -3.33 -8.75 -3.21
CA ILE A 323 -2.00 -8.14 -3.21
C ILE A 323 -1.96 -6.83 -2.40
N MET A 324 -3.14 -6.25 -2.14
CA MET A 324 -3.26 -5.05 -1.33
C MET A 324 -3.19 -5.31 0.18
N ASP A 325 -2.93 -6.56 0.58
CA ASP A 325 -2.62 -6.96 1.95
C ASP A 325 -1.11 -6.96 2.21
N TYR A 326 -0.69 -6.58 3.41
CA TYR A 326 0.72 -6.61 3.82
C TYR A 326 1.14 -7.97 4.37
N THR A 327 0.80 -9.06 3.70
CA THR A 327 1.19 -10.41 4.14
C THR A 327 2.69 -10.67 4.06
N ARG A 328 3.42 -9.91 3.28
CA ARG A 328 4.87 -10.05 3.03
C ARG A 328 5.23 -11.44 2.48
N TYR A 329 5.82 -12.31 3.30
CA TYR A 329 6.25 -13.65 2.89
C TYR A 329 5.68 -14.71 3.82
N ASN A 330 5.61 -15.95 3.36
CA ASN A 330 5.01 -17.05 4.11
C ASN A 330 5.91 -17.54 5.27
N TYR A 331 5.85 -16.83 6.39
CA TYR A 331 6.59 -17.19 7.62
C TYR A 331 6.00 -18.40 8.37
N VAL A 332 4.83 -18.89 7.94
CA VAL A 332 4.18 -20.07 8.53
C VAL A 332 4.82 -21.37 8.03
N ALA A 333 5.32 -21.37 6.79
CA ALA A 333 5.99 -22.52 6.19
C ALA A 333 7.17 -23.00 7.05
N GLN A 334 7.35 -24.32 7.14
CA GLN A 334 8.36 -24.96 7.96
C GLN A 334 9.39 -25.70 7.08
N PRO A 335 10.61 -26.01 7.58
CA PRO A 335 11.65 -26.68 6.80
C PRO A 335 11.23 -28.00 6.14
N GLU A 336 10.28 -28.70 6.74
CA GLU A 336 9.71 -29.95 6.22
C GLU A 336 8.72 -29.75 5.06
N ASP A 337 8.15 -28.54 4.90
CA ASP A 337 7.13 -28.24 3.89
C ASP A 337 7.78 -28.05 2.51
N LYS A 338 7.49 -28.94 1.58
CA LYS A 338 8.06 -28.91 0.23
C LYS A 338 7.07 -28.34 -0.78
N GLY A 339 7.57 -27.47 -1.67
CA GLY A 339 6.76 -26.91 -2.76
C GLY A 339 5.73 -25.87 -2.35
N VAL A 340 5.76 -25.39 -1.12
CA VAL A 340 4.89 -24.34 -0.60
C VAL A 340 5.29 -23.01 -1.21
N ALA A 341 4.33 -22.18 -1.65
CA ALA A 341 4.60 -20.82 -2.08
C ALA A 341 5.04 -19.97 -0.88
N LEU A 342 6.16 -19.27 -1.04
CA LEU A 342 6.78 -18.45 0.01
C LEU A 342 6.55 -16.95 -0.22
N THR A 343 6.25 -16.56 -1.45
CA THR A 343 5.96 -15.18 -1.84
C THR A 343 4.46 -14.96 -1.96
N PRO A 344 3.95 -13.74 -1.77
CA PRO A 344 2.57 -13.40 -2.06
C PRO A 344 2.19 -13.75 -3.50
N PRO A 345 0.92 -13.98 -3.81
CA PRO A 345 0.47 -14.08 -5.19
C PRO A 345 0.72 -12.77 -5.92
N LEU A 346 0.75 -12.79 -7.24
CA LEU A 346 0.81 -11.55 -8.02
C LEU A 346 -0.50 -10.78 -7.87
N LEU A 347 -1.65 -11.41 -8.17
CA LEU A 347 -2.98 -10.89 -7.88
C LEU A 347 -3.84 -11.98 -7.27
N GLY A 348 -4.62 -11.62 -6.27
CA GLY A 348 -5.57 -12.52 -5.64
C GLY A 348 -6.99 -12.41 -6.23
N VAL A 349 -7.88 -13.25 -5.73
CA VAL A 349 -9.28 -13.27 -6.20
C VAL A 349 -10.04 -12.01 -5.79
N TYR A 350 -9.68 -11.41 -4.65
CA TYR A 350 -10.25 -10.12 -4.23
C TYR A 350 -9.87 -8.99 -5.18
N ASP A 351 -8.60 -8.92 -5.59
CA ASP A 351 -8.10 -7.86 -6.48
C ASP A 351 -8.85 -7.86 -7.82
N LYS A 352 -9.04 -9.02 -8.41
CA LYS A 352 -9.82 -9.20 -9.64
C LYS A 352 -11.28 -8.80 -9.46
N PHE A 353 -11.86 -9.15 -8.32
CA PHE A 353 -13.22 -8.74 -7.98
C PHE A 353 -13.34 -7.23 -7.79
N ALA A 354 -12.40 -6.61 -7.09
CA ALA A 354 -12.36 -5.17 -6.89
C ALA A 354 -12.23 -4.42 -8.24
N ILE A 355 -11.35 -4.87 -9.14
CA ILE A 355 -11.27 -4.33 -10.51
C ILE A 355 -12.59 -4.53 -11.26
N LYS A 356 -13.22 -5.71 -11.19
CA LYS A 356 -14.55 -5.91 -11.78
C LYS A 356 -15.55 -4.90 -11.25
N TRP A 357 -15.63 -4.75 -9.95
CA TRP A 357 -16.59 -3.86 -9.30
C TRP A 357 -16.35 -2.38 -9.64
N GLY A 358 -15.09 -1.93 -9.65
CA GLY A 358 -14.73 -0.55 -9.93
C GLY A 358 -14.77 -0.17 -11.41
N TYR A 359 -14.40 -1.09 -12.31
CA TYR A 359 -14.07 -0.75 -13.69
C TYR A 359 -15.01 -1.32 -14.74
N LYS A 360 -15.74 -2.43 -14.47
CA LYS A 360 -16.61 -3.01 -15.49
C LYS A 360 -17.71 -2.02 -15.88
N PRO A 361 -17.83 -1.64 -17.17
CA PRO A 361 -18.89 -0.76 -17.65
C PRO A 361 -20.29 -1.34 -17.42
N ILE A 362 -21.21 -0.49 -17.01
CA ILE A 362 -22.64 -0.82 -16.85
C ILE A 362 -23.40 0.07 -17.83
N PHE A 363 -23.69 -0.46 -19.02
CA PHE A 363 -24.23 0.33 -20.14
C PHE A 363 -25.70 0.72 -19.95
N ASP A 364 -26.47 -0.07 -19.20
CA ASP A 364 -27.88 0.17 -18.94
C ASP A 364 -28.12 1.26 -17.88
N ALA A 365 -27.07 1.75 -17.24
CA ALA A 365 -27.14 2.82 -16.27
C ALA A 365 -26.89 4.18 -16.93
N ALA A 366 -27.77 5.12 -16.73
CA ALA A 366 -27.61 6.50 -17.20
C ALA A 366 -26.94 7.40 -16.15
N SER A 367 -26.99 7.03 -14.87
CA SER A 367 -26.46 7.77 -13.74
C SER A 367 -25.75 6.86 -12.74
N PRO A 368 -24.94 7.41 -11.83
CA PRO A 368 -24.35 6.64 -10.72
C PRO A 368 -25.40 5.93 -9.84
N GLU A 369 -26.58 6.52 -9.71
CA GLU A 369 -27.68 5.95 -8.94
C GLU A 369 -28.19 4.64 -9.55
N ASP A 370 -28.25 4.57 -10.89
CA ASP A 370 -28.73 3.39 -11.62
C ASP A 370 -27.75 2.20 -11.50
N GLU A 371 -26.46 2.47 -11.26
CA GLU A 371 -25.43 1.43 -11.06
C GLU A 371 -25.58 0.68 -9.73
N LYS A 372 -26.17 1.29 -8.69
CA LYS A 372 -26.22 0.76 -7.33
C LYS A 372 -26.77 -0.66 -7.23
N ALA A 373 -27.86 -0.94 -7.94
CA ALA A 373 -28.50 -2.25 -7.89
C ALA A 373 -27.55 -3.36 -8.40
N THR A 374 -26.89 -3.11 -9.53
CA THR A 374 -25.94 -4.04 -10.14
C THR A 374 -24.70 -4.22 -9.28
N LEU A 375 -24.12 -3.12 -8.77
CA LEU A 375 -22.94 -3.15 -7.92
C LEU A 375 -23.22 -3.90 -6.61
N ASN A 376 -24.37 -3.64 -5.96
CA ASN A 376 -24.78 -4.36 -4.77
C ASN A 376 -25.02 -5.86 -5.02
N LYS A 377 -25.59 -6.21 -6.20
CA LYS A 377 -25.76 -7.62 -6.59
C LYS A 377 -24.43 -8.35 -6.67
N TRP A 378 -23.40 -7.75 -7.29
CA TRP A 378 -22.08 -8.37 -7.40
C TRP A 378 -21.45 -8.61 -6.03
N ILE A 379 -21.61 -7.68 -5.07
CA ILE A 379 -21.11 -7.88 -3.70
C ILE A 379 -21.87 -9.02 -3.02
N LYS A 380 -23.21 -9.04 -3.11
CA LYS A 380 -24.04 -10.09 -2.49
C LYS A 380 -23.74 -11.49 -3.00
N GLU A 381 -23.38 -11.63 -4.28
CA GLU A 381 -22.96 -12.91 -4.86
C GLU A 381 -21.69 -13.48 -4.20
N LYS A 382 -20.89 -12.64 -3.53
CA LYS A 382 -19.62 -12.99 -2.88
C LYS A 382 -19.65 -12.90 -1.35
N GLU A 383 -20.73 -12.43 -0.76
CA GLU A 383 -20.84 -12.09 0.67
C GLU A 383 -20.50 -13.25 1.63
N ASN A 384 -20.73 -14.49 1.21
CA ASN A 384 -20.49 -15.67 2.03
C ASN A 384 -19.11 -16.31 1.82
N ASP A 385 -18.31 -15.80 0.89
CA ASP A 385 -16.97 -16.27 0.65
C ASP A 385 -15.96 -15.31 1.30
N PRO A 386 -15.24 -15.75 2.36
CA PRO A 386 -14.33 -14.87 3.10
C PRO A 386 -13.18 -14.32 2.23
N MET A 387 -12.84 -14.97 1.13
CA MET A 387 -11.79 -14.51 0.21
C MET A 387 -12.14 -13.19 -0.49
N TYR A 388 -13.40 -12.78 -0.47
CA TYR A 388 -13.86 -11.51 -1.07
C TYR A 388 -14.17 -10.43 -0.04
N LYS A 389 -13.87 -10.69 1.25
CA LYS A 389 -14.07 -9.70 2.31
C LYS A 389 -13.02 -8.59 2.21
N TYR A 390 -13.47 -7.35 2.33
CA TYR A 390 -12.62 -6.19 2.54
C TYR A 390 -12.45 -5.92 4.04
N GLY A 391 -11.23 -5.65 4.46
CA GLY A 391 -10.90 -5.19 5.81
C GLY A 391 -10.00 -3.96 5.72
N PRO A 392 -10.51 -2.77 6.15
CA PRO A 392 -9.76 -1.53 6.03
C PRO A 392 -8.55 -1.49 6.94
N GLN A 393 -7.59 -0.64 6.59
CA GLN A 393 -6.45 -0.34 7.46
C GLN A 393 -6.93 0.30 8.76
N PRO A 394 -6.57 -0.23 9.95
CA PRO A 394 -6.95 0.37 11.22
C PRO A 394 -6.24 1.72 11.42
N PHE A 395 -7.00 2.78 11.74
CA PHE A 395 -6.45 4.13 11.88
C PHE A 395 -5.83 4.43 13.25
N ILE A 396 -6.34 3.82 14.33
CA ILE A 396 -5.93 4.18 15.69
C ILE A 396 -5.21 3.04 16.39
N ASN A 397 -5.92 1.95 16.62
CA ASN A 397 -5.41 0.73 17.23
C ASN A 397 -6.03 -0.46 16.52
N GLU A 398 -5.23 -1.48 16.32
CA GLU A 398 -5.75 -2.77 15.86
C GLU A 398 -6.58 -3.36 17.01
N VAL A 399 -7.88 -3.49 16.80
CA VAL A 399 -8.82 -4.09 17.76
C VAL A 399 -9.54 -5.30 17.16
N ASP A 400 -9.49 -5.45 15.84
CA ASP A 400 -10.08 -6.55 15.10
C ASP A 400 -9.03 -7.59 14.73
N PRO A 401 -9.04 -8.80 15.33
CA PRO A 401 -8.08 -9.85 15.00
C PRO A 401 -8.18 -10.37 13.57
N SER A 402 -9.25 -10.05 12.85
CA SER A 402 -9.40 -10.40 11.44
C SER A 402 -8.89 -9.33 10.46
N CYS A 403 -8.36 -8.22 10.97
CA CYS A 403 -7.92 -7.10 10.13
C CYS A 403 -6.64 -6.49 10.71
N LYS A 404 -5.50 -7.08 10.38
CA LYS A 404 -4.18 -6.71 10.90
C LYS A 404 -3.18 -6.54 9.77
N SER A 405 -2.14 -5.76 10.02
CA SER A 405 -1.03 -5.59 9.10
C SER A 405 0.05 -6.66 9.30
N GLU A 406 0.60 -7.19 8.23
CA GLU A 406 1.76 -8.10 8.21
C GLU A 406 1.53 -9.46 8.90
N ASP A 407 0.27 -9.90 9.05
CA ASP A 407 -0.09 -11.20 9.58
C ASP A 407 -0.46 -12.21 8.49
N LEU A 408 -0.61 -13.46 8.88
CA LEU A 408 -0.99 -14.57 8.01
C LEU A 408 -1.99 -15.50 8.69
N GLY A 409 -3.09 -15.77 7.99
CA GLY A 409 -4.04 -16.79 8.36
C GLY A 409 -5.02 -16.40 9.47
N ASP A 410 -5.95 -17.30 9.72
CA ASP A 410 -7.10 -17.10 10.61
C ASP A 410 -6.78 -17.19 12.12
N ASN A 411 -5.54 -17.53 12.48
CA ASN A 411 -5.13 -17.72 13.88
C ASN A 411 -3.73 -17.20 14.15
N ALA A 412 -3.64 -16.00 14.72
CA ALA A 412 -2.38 -15.31 15.00
C ALA A 412 -1.47 -16.08 15.98
N VAL A 413 -2.04 -16.80 16.95
CA VAL A 413 -1.26 -17.61 17.90
C VAL A 413 -0.59 -18.77 17.19
N LYS A 414 -1.34 -19.49 16.36
CA LYS A 414 -0.83 -20.65 15.61
C LYS A 414 0.23 -20.21 14.60
N ALA A 415 -0.04 -19.16 13.82
CA ALA A 415 0.91 -18.56 12.88
C ALA A 415 2.17 -18.07 13.61
N GLY A 416 2.01 -17.35 14.74
CA GLY A 416 3.10 -16.88 15.57
C GLY A 416 3.98 -18.00 16.13
N ARG A 417 3.41 -19.12 16.56
CA ARG A 417 4.18 -20.31 17.01
C ARG A 417 5.04 -20.89 15.89
N TYR A 418 4.53 -21.00 14.67
CA TYR A 418 5.32 -21.41 13.51
C TYR A 418 6.42 -20.41 13.18
N GLY A 419 6.08 -19.11 13.17
CA GLY A 419 7.05 -18.05 12.95
C GLY A 419 8.16 -18.04 13.99
N LEU A 420 7.85 -18.16 15.30
CA LEU A 420 8.86 -18.22 16.36
C LEU A 420 9.78 -19.43 16.25
N LYS A 421 9.24 -20.60 15.85
CA LYS A 421 10.06 -21.79 15.59
C LYS A 421 11.08 -21.50 14.48
N ASN A 422 10.66 -20.80 13.42
CA ASN A 422 11.55 -20.37 12.35
C ASN A 422 12.58 -19.35 12.83
N LEU A 423 12.20 -18.33 13.59
CA LEU A 423 13.12 -17.31 14.10
C LEU A 423 14.20 -17.90 15.02
N LYS A 424 13.85 -18.86 15.87
CA LYS A 424 14.82 -19.59 16.69
C LYS A 424 15.85 -20.35 15.85
N LEU A 425 15.42 -20.93 14.73
CA LEU A 425 16.33 -21.60 13.79
C LEU A 425 17.21 -20.62 13.03
N ILE A 426 16.65 -19.47 12.60
CA ILE A 426 17.40 -18.39 11.97
C ILE A 426 18.47 -17.88 12.92
N MET A 427 18.12 -17.60 14.17
CA MET A 427 19.08 -17.10 15.18
C MET A 427 20.30 -18.00 15.32
N LYS A 428 20.11 -19.32 15.38
CA LYS A 428 21.22 -20.27 15.49
C LYS A 428 22.18 -20.25 14.30
N ASN A 429 21.70 -19.90 13.14
CA ASN A 429 22.46 -19.89 11.88
C ASN A 429 22.80 -18.48 11.42
N LEU A 430 22.42 -17.47 12.18
CA LEU A 430 22.51 -16.07 11.77
C LEU A 430 23.93 -15.66 11.34
N PRO A 431 25.01 -15.96 12.10
CA PRO A 431 26.37 -15.59 11.70
C PRO A 431 26.81 -16.23 10.36
N GLU A 432 26.36 -17.47 10.07
CA GLU A 432 26.68 -18.14 8.83
C GLU A 432 25.85 -17.59 7.65
N TRP A 433 24.55 -17.39 7.85
CA TRP A 433 23.64 -16.99 6.76
C TRP A 433 23.72 -15.51 6.39
N THR A 434 24.35 -14.69 7.25
CA THR A 434 24.58 -13.26 7.01
C THR A 434 26.05 -12.92 6.78
N TYR A 435 26.89 -13.94 6.57
CA TYR A 435 28.31 -13.73 6.34
C TYR A 435 28.57 -12.84 5.13
N GLU A 436 29.35 -11.81 5.33
CA GLU A 436 29.93 -10.93 4.30
C GLU A 436 31.44 -10.85 4.53
N ASP A 437 32.18 -10.70 3.43
CA ASP A 437 33.62 -10.41 3.50
C ASP A 437 33.81 -8.90 3.72
N ASP A 438 33.38 -8.44 4.86
CA ASP A 438 33.47 -7.06 5.30
C ASP A 438 34.29 -6.93 6.60
N HIS A 439 34.63 -5.71 6.98
CA HIS A 439 35.40 -5.44 8.21
C HIS A 439 34.49 -5.18 9.43
N GLN A 440 33.17 -5.22 9.26
CA GLN A 440 32.21 -4.89 10.30
C GLN A 440 31.02 -5.87 10.24
N TYR A 441 30.49 -6.25 11.37
CA TYR A 441 29.32 -7.13 11.49
C TYR A 441 27.99 -6.39 11.26
N GLU A 442 27.96 -5.45 10.31
CA GLU A 442 26.77 -4.60 10.08
C GLU A 442 25.57 -5.44 9.67
N ARG A 443 25.75 -6.34 8.70
CA ARG A 443 24.68 -7.22 8.23
C ARG A 443 24.17 -8.17 9.31
N LEU A 444 25.06 -8.75 10.11
CA LEU A 444 24.69 -9.60 11.23
C LEU A 444 23.88 -8.81 12.26
N THR A 445 24.33 -7.60 12.59
CA THR A 445 23.67 -6.71 13.57
C THR A 445 22.25 -6.34 13.11
N GLU A 446 22.10 -5.95 11.86
CA GLU A 446 20.80 -5.62 11.28
C GLU A 446 19.86 -6.83 11.27
N SER A 447 20.34 -7.98 10.82
CA SER A 447 19.52 -9.19 10.76
C SER A 447 19.11 -9.67 12.16
N TYR A 448 19.97 -9.49 13.18
CA TYR A 448 19.63 -9.74 14.57
C TYR A 448 18.49 -8.83 15.04
N GLN A 449 18.56 -7.54 14.74
CA GLN A 449 17.48 -6.57 15.06
C GLN A 449 16.17 -6.96 14.36
N GLU A 450 16.22 -7.35 13.08
CA GLU A 450 15.04 -7.77 12.32
C GLU A 450 14.38 -9.04 12.90
N VAL A 451 15.17 -10.02 13.37
CA VAL A 451 14.64 -11.20 14.08
C VAL A 451 13.86 -10.79 15.32
N ILE A 452 14.39 -9.83 16.11
CA ILE A 452 13.71 -9.33 17.30
C ILE A 452 12.43 -8.57 16.93
N MET A 453 12.47 -7.69 15.93
CA MET A 453 11.30 -6.95 15.48
C MET A 453 10.21 -7.89 14.93
N GLN A 454 10.59 -8.92 14.19
CA GLN A 454 9.63 -9.90 13.66
C GLN A 454 8.98 -10.73 14.78
N MET A 455 9.72 -11.10 15.81
CA MET A 455 9.15 -11.73 17.01
C MET A 455 8.12 -10.81 17.68
N GLN A 456 8.45 -9.54 17.85
CA GLN A 456 7.51 -8.57 18.45
C GLN A 456 6.21 -8.47 17.63
N ARG A 457 6.30 -8.47 16.29
CA ARG A 457 5.09 -8.50 15.44
C ARG A 457 4.19 -9.69 15.72
N TYR A 458 4.76 -10.90 15.81
CA TYR A 458 3.96 -12.09 16.13
C TYR A 458 3.23 -11.99 17.46
N LEU A 459 3.89 -11.40 18.48
CA LEU A 459 3.27 -11.18 19.77
C LEU A 459 2.18 -10.12 19.72
N LEU A 460 2.39 -9.03 18.96
CA LEU A 460 1.41 -7.96 18.77
C LEU A 460 0.17 -8.48 18.03
N HIS A 461 0.35 -9.30 16.99
CA HIS A 461 -0.78 -9.93 16.29
C HIS A 461 -1.66 -10.78 17.24
N ALA A 462 -1.04 -11.55 18.13
CA ALA A 462 -1.78 -12.32 19.13
C ALA A 462 -2.45 -11.41 20.16
N MET A 463 -1.80 -10.31 20.53
CA MET A 463 -2.31 -9.36 21.54
C MET A 463 -3.63 -8.72 21.14
N VAL A 464 -3.86 -8.47 19.83
CA VAL A 464 -5.13 -7.92 19.31
C VAL A 464 -6.34 -8.76 19.69
N SER A 465 -6.15 -10.06 19.93
CA SER A 465 -7.23 -10.93 20.40
C SER A 465 -7.65 -10.66 21.86
N ILE A 466 -6.78 -10.05 22.68
CA ILE A 466 -7.05 -9.80 24.10
C ILE A 466 -7.89 -8.53 24.24
N GLY A 467 -9.16 -8.68 24.66
CA GLY A 467 -10.11 -7.58 24.65
C GLY A 467 -10.58 -7.16 23.26
N GLY A 468 -10.19 -7.90 22.24
CA GLY A 468 -10.49 -7.60 20.84
C GLY A 468 -11.96 -7.83 20.45
N ILE A 469 -12.33 -7.22 19.34
CA ILE A 469 -13.65 -7.34 18.74
C ILE A 469 -13.51 -7.61 17.24
N TYR A 470 -14.33 -8.51 16.72
CA TYR A 470 -14.55 -8.63 15.28
C TYR A 470 -15.56 -7.58 14.86
N PHE A 471 -15.23 -6.83 13.83
CA PHE A 471 -16.09 -5.77 13.30
C PHE A 471 -16.61 -6.13 11.91
N ASP A 472 -17.92 -6.14 11.74
CA ASP A 472 -18.58 -6.31 10.44
C ASP A 472 -19.34 -5.03 10.07
N GLU A 473 -19.39 -4.69 8.78
CA GLU A 473 -20.08 -3.49 8.29
C GLU A 473 -21.56 -3.46 8.70
N PRO A 474 -22.07 -2.34 9.27
CA PRO A 474 -23.44 -2.23 9.72
C PRO A 474 -24.41 -2.16 8.53
N ARG A 475 -25.27 -3.17 8.39
CA ARG A 475 -26.25 -3.24 7.33
C ARG A 475 -27.59 -3.75 7.83
N ARG A 476 -28.68 -3.15 7.35
CA ARG A 476 -30.03 -3.57 7.69
C ARG A 476 -30.44 -4.91 7.07
N ASP A 477 -29.83 -5.26 5.92
CA ASP A 477 -30.09 -6.51 5.20
C ASP A 477 -29.10 -7.64 5.56
N SER A 478 -28.27 -7.43 6.59
CA SER A 478 -27.39 -8.45 7.17
C SER A 478 -27.96 -8.93 8.50
N GLU A 479 -28.02 -10.24 8.70
CA GLU A 479 -28.35 -10.87 9.99
C GLU A 479 -27.16 -10.90 10.96
N LYS A 480 -25.94 -10.56 10.48
CA LYS A 480 -24.73 -10.59 11.29
C LYS A 480 -24.69 -9.37 12.21
N PRO A 481 -24.35 -9.54 13.49
CA PRO A 481 -24.12 -8.41 14.37
C PRO A 481 -22.88 -7.63 13.94
N VAL A 482 -22.93 -6.30 14.06
CA VAL A 482 -21.82 -5.39 13.71
C VAL A 482 -20.56 -5.68 14.54
N ILE A 483 -20.75 -6.04 15.81
CA ILE A 483 -19.67 -6.30 16.75
C ILE A 483 -19.83 -7.71 17.34
N ARG A 484 -18.74 -8.48 17.34
CA ARG A 484 -18.62 -9.76 18.03
C ARG A 484 -17.36 -9.75 18.89
N PHE A 485 -17.49 -10.00 20.18
CA PHE A 485 -16.32 -10.11 21.05
C PHE A 485 -15.50 -11.37 20.73
N VAL A 486 -14.18 -11.25 20.80
CA VAL A 486 -13.29 -12.41 20.69
C VAL A 486 -13.61 -13.41 21.82
N PRO A 487 -13.81 -14.70 21.51
CA PRO A 487 -14.10 -15.71 22.52
C PRO A 487 -13.05 -15.78 23.62
N LYS A 488 -13.49 -15.98 24.89
CA LYS A 488 -12.57 -16.05 26.05
C LYS A 488 -11.49 -17.12 25.89
N ALA A 489 -11.75 -18.21 25.19
CA ALA A 489 -10.78 -19.26 24.93
C ALA A 489 -9.61 -18.74 24.07
N GLU A 490 -9.91 -18.02 23.00
CA GLU A 490 -8.92 -17.40 22.12
C GLU A 490 -8.10 -16.33 22.84
N GLN A 491 -8.75 -15.48 23.66
CA GLN A 491 -8.05 -14.49 24.48
C GLN A 491 -7.07 -15.13 25.47
N LYS A 492 -7.48 -16.24 26.11
CA LYS A 492 -6.61 -16.99 27.02
C LYS A 492 -5.44 -17.65 26.30
N GLU A 493 -5.68 -18.20 25.12
CA GLU A 493 -4.63 -18.80 24.29
C GLU A 493 -3.61 -17.75 23.85
N ALA A 494 -4.07 -16.57 23.44
CA ALA A 494 -3.20 -15.44 23.09
C ALA A 494 -2.35 -14.98 24.27
N LEU A 495 -2.96 -14.77 25.44
CA LEU A 495 -2.24 -14.40 26.66
C LEU A 495 -1.20 -15.46 27.04
N LYS A 496 -1.57 -16.75 27.01
CA LYS A 496 -0.66 -17.87 27.28
C LYS A 496 0.53 -17.87 26.35
N PHE A 497 0.28 -17.70 25.04
CA PHE A 497 1.33 -17.65 24.02
C PHE A 497 2.32 -16.50 24.28
N ILE A 498 1.82 -15.30 24.61
CA ILE A 498 2.66 -14.13 24.93
C ILE A 498 3.50 -14.41 26.16
N MET A 499 2.90 -14.91 27.23
CA MET A 499 3.61 -15.18 28.50
C MET A 499 4.68 -16.26 28.33
N GLU A 500 4.36 -17.38 27.67
CA GLU A 500 5.33 -18.45 27.37
C GLU A 500 6.53 -17.90 26.58
N THR A 501 6.26 -17.12 25.53
CA THR A 501 7.31 -16.52 24.70
C THR A 501 8.19 -15.58 25.51
N MET A 502 7.61 -14.76 26.40
CA MET A 502 8.36 -13.83 27.25
C MET A 502 9.26 -14.57 28.25
N MET A 503 8.83 -15.71 28.77
CA MET A 503 9.62 -16.51 29.69
C MET A 503 10.81 -17.19 29.00
N GLU A 504 10.66 -17.59 27.73
CA GLU A 504 11.72 -18.25 26.94
C GLU A 504 12.73 -17.25 26.31
N LEU A 505 12.46 -15.94 26.33
CA LEU A 505 13.28 -14.92 25.67
C LEU A 505 14.77 -15.01 25.98
N PRO A 506 15.20 -15.11 27.26
CA PRO A 506 16.64 -15.11 27.60
C PRO A 506 17.42 -16.25 26.95
N GLU A 507 16.75 -17.38 26.66
CA GLU A 507 17.43 -18.60 26.21
C GLU A 507 17.92 -18.51 24.76
N TRP A 508 17.18 -17.82 23.87
CA TRP A 508 17.50 -17.81 22.45
C TRP A 508 17.79 -16.43 21.86
N VAL A 509 17.27 -15.35 22.46
CA VAL A 509 17.54 -13.98 22.01
C VAL A 509 18.99 -13.57 22.31
N LEU A 510 19.56 -14.08 23.38
CA LEU A 510 20.96 -13.88 23.76
C LEU A 510 21.86 -15.01 23.25
N ASP A 511 21.66 -15.44 21.99
CA ASP A 511 22.56 -16.44 21.39
C ASP A 511 24.01 -15.95 21.46
N LYS A 512 24.88 -16.73 22.13
CA LYS A 512 26.24 -16.33 22.42
C LYS A 512 27.05 -16.00 21.17
N LYS A 513 26.87 -16.80 20.09
CA LYS A 513 27.58 -16.61 18.84
C LYS A 513 27.19 -15.33 18.11
N VAL A 514 26.00 -14.78 18.39
CA VAL A 514 25.51 -13.53 17.80
C VAL A 514 25.99 -12.35 18.65
N ILE A 515 25.72 -12.38 19.97
CA ILE A 515 25.99 -11.22 20.82
C ILE A 515 27.49 -10.95 21.04
N GLU A 516 28.36 -11.96 20.88
CA GLU A 516 29.83 -11.77 20.93
C GLU A 516 30.31 -10.81 19.82
N TYR A 517 29.61 -10.72 18.70
CA TYR A 517 29.98 -9.87 17.54
C TYR A 517 29.12 -8.60 17.43
N THR A 518 27.87 -8.64 17.86
CA THR A 518 26.93 -7.51 17.68
C THR A 518 26.77 -6.68 18.96
N GLY A 519 27.14 -7.24 20.13
CA GLY A 519 26.70 -6.75 21.41
C GLY A 519 25.21 -7.00 21.66
N PRO A 520 24.72 -6.87 22.88
CA PRO A 520 23.29 -7.01 23.18
C PRO A 520 22.54 -5.73 22.78
N THR A 521 21.92 -5.73 21.60
CA THR A 521 21.10 -4.59 21.14
C THR A 521 19.89 -4.35 22.05
N TYR A 522 19.34 -5.43 22.61
CA TYR A 522 18.23 -5.37 23.55
C TYR A 522 18.48 -6.30 24.73
N SER A 523 18.28 -5.80 25.95
CA SER A 523 18.20 -6.70 27.09
C SER A 523 16.86 -7.44 27.11
N PRO A 524 16.77 -8.71 27.54
CA PRO A 524 15.51 -9.42 27.70
C PRO A 524 14.49 -8.66 28.54
N SER A 525 14.93 -7.99 29.62
CA SER A 525 14.07 -7.18 30.45
C SER A 525 13.49 -5.97 29.75
N THR A 526 14.24 -5.33 28.84
CA THR A 526 13.73 -4.24 28.00
C THR A 526 12.65 -4.74 27.05
N LEU A 527 12.88 -5.87 26.37
CA LEU A 527 11.90 -6.47 25.47
C LEU A 527 10.62 -6.90 26.20
N GLN A 528 10.78 -7.53 27.38
CA GLN A 528 9.65 -7.88 28.24
C GLN A 528 8.86 -6.65 28.64
N SER A 529 9.53 -5.57 29.05
CA SER A 529 8.89 -4.31 29.43
C SER A 529 8.12 -3.68 28.27
N ILE A 530 8.67 -3.67 27.07
CA ILE A 530 7.99 -3.14 25.86
C ILE A 530 6.68 -3.89 25.60
N ILE A 531 6.70 -5.22 25.65
CA ILE A 531 5.52 -6.04 25.41
C ILE A 531 4.50 -5.90 26.53
N MET A 532 4.95 -5.94 27.79
CA MET A 532 4.06 -5.82 28.95
C MET A 532 3.40 -4.42 28.99
N ASN A 533 4.14 -3.36 28.69
CA ASN A 533 3.54 -2.03 28.62
C ASN A 533 2.43 -1.93 27.57
N ARG A 534 2.59 -2.57 26.40
CA ARG A 534 1.54 -2.60 25.37
C ARG A 534 0.34 -3.49 25.74
N LEU A 535 0.54 -4.49 26.61
CA LEU A 535 -0.53 -5.36 27.07
C LEU A 535 -1.43 -4.68 28.09
N PHE A 536 -0.91 -3.74 28.89
CA PHE A 536 -1.63 -3.10 30.00
C PHE A 536 -1.97 -1.62 29.75
N PHE A 537 -1.47 -1.00 28.71
CA PHE A 537 -1.72 0.40 28.33
C PHE A 537 -2.12 0.55 26.88
#